data_cd7ae3a28587997552df5872fc19b644
#
_entry.id   cd7ae3a28587997552df5872fc19b644
#
_cell.length_a   1.000
_cell.length_b   1.000
_cell.length_c   1.000
_cell.angle_alpha   90.00
_cell.angle_beta   90.00
_cell.angle_gamma   90.00
#
_symmetry.space_group_name_H-M   'P 1'
#
loop_
_entity.id
_entity.type
_entity.pdbx_description
1 polymer ?
#
loop_
_entity_poly.entity_id
_entity_poly.type
_entity_poly.pdbx_seq_one_letter_code
_entity_poly.pdbx_strand_id
1 'polypeptide(L)'
;HRVHRRQRQMCIRDSLPAPVGDTTEPLKALLVDSWYDAYLGVVVLVRVINGTLKKGIEVRFHQTNTKHLIERIGCFTPKMIISEEIKTGELGFITAAIKEVSQTKVGDTIILSNDKKTQPLPGFKPSQPVVFCGLFPTNAADFKFLKDALAKLKLNDSSFHYEQETSAALGMGFRCGFLGLLHLEIIVERLEREFDLDLITTAPSVIYD
;
A
#
# COMPACT_ATOMS: atom_id res chain seq x y z
N HIS A 1 11.95 -28.52 -19.92
CA HIS A 1 11.24 -27.53 -19.09
C HIS A 1 11.89 -26.15 -18.99
N ARG A 2 13.24 -26.01 -18.96
CA ARG A 2 13.93 -24.71 -18.90
C ARG A 2 13.84 -23.89 -20.19
N VAL A 3 13.85 -24.53 -21.35
CA VAL A 3 13.79 -23.87 -22.67
C VAL A 3 12.41 -23.21 -22.87
N HIS A 4 11.31 -23.92 -22.55
CA HIS A 4 9.96 -23.39 -22.70
C HIS A 4 9.68 -22.21 -21.73
N ARG A 5 10.31 -22.18 -20.55
CA ARG A 5 10.18 -21.06 -19.62
C ARG A 5 10.85 -19.79 -20.15
N ARG A 6 12.05 -19.92 -20.75
CA ARG A 6 12.76 -18.79 -21.39
C ARG A 6 12.00 -18.26 -22.59
N GLN A 7 11.48 -19.14 -23.47
CA GLN A 7 10.66 -18.73 -24.60
C GLN A 7 9.42 -17.97 -24.19
N ARG A 8 8.66 -18.42 -23.16
CA ARG A 8 7.51 -17.68 -22.64
C ARG A 8 7.89 -16.29 -22.11
N GLN A 9 8.96 -16.19 -21.35
CA GLN A 9 9.42 -14.88 -20.83
C GLN A 9 9.84 -13.93 -21.96
N MET A 10 10.48 -14.43 -23.00
CA MET A 10 10.83 -13.62 -24.17
C MET A 10 9.57 -13.15 -24.91
N CYS A 11 8.63 -14.04 -25.18
CA CYS A 11 7.37 -13.68 -25.86
C CYS A 11 6.55 -12.65 -25.06
N ILE A 12 6.48 -12.79 -23.74
CA ILE A 12 5.78 -11.82 -22.88
C ILE A 12 6.47 -10.46 -22.98
N ARG A 13 7.78 -10.41 -22.80
CA ARG A 13 8.55 -9.16 -22.85
C ARG A 13 8.44 -8.47 -24.21
N ASP A 14 8.52 -9.22 -25.29
CA ASP A 14 8.50 -8.69 -26.66
C ASP A 14 7.09 -8.27 -27.10
N SER A 15 6.03 -8.79 -26.43
CA SER A 15 4.64 -8.44 -26.71
C SER A 15 4.09 -7.28 -25.88
N LEU A 16 4.77 -6.90 -24.78
CA LEU A 16 4.34 -5.78 -23.95
C LEU A 16 4.90 -4.47 -24.51
N PRO A 17 4.05 -3.44 -24.73
CA PRO A 17 4.52 -2.14 -25.15
C PRO A 17 5.40 -1.50 -24.07
N ALA A 18 6.39 -0.73 -24.50
CA ALA A 18 7.19 0.08 -23.57
C ALA A 18 6.30 1.11 -22.85
N PRO A 19 6.65 1.50 -21.62
CA PRO A 19 5.94 2.58 -20.93
C PRO A 19 5.93 3.85 -21.76
N VAL A 20 4.76 4.47 -21.90
CA VAL A 20 4.59 5.73 -22.60
C VAL A 20 4.75 6.88 -21.59
N GLY A 21 5.47 7.93 -21.97
CA GLY A 21 5.63 9.14 -21.17
C GLY A 21 6.73 10.04 -21.73
N ASP A 22 6.81 11.27 -21.24
CA ASP A 22 7.77 12.27 -21.69
C ASP A 22 8.63 12.76 -20.52
N THR A 23 9.95 12.70 -20.68
CA THR A 23 10.93 13.15 -19.69
C THR A 23 11.03 14.67 -19.60
N THR A 24 10.57 15.41 -20.62
CA THR A 24 10.62 16.88 -20.69
C THR A 24 9.39 17.52 -20.04
N GLU A 25 8.32 16.75 -19.87
CA GLU A 25 7.10 17.21 -19.21
C GLU A 25 7.30 17.38 -17.68
N PRO A 26 6.46 18.17 -17.02
CA PRO A 26 6.45 18.27 -15.56
C PRO A 26 6.33 16.91 -14.87
N LEU A 27 6.95 16.79 -13.70
CA LEU A 27 6.88 15.55 -12.91
C LEU A 27 5.44 15.14 -12.63
N LYS A 28 5.10 13.92 -13.04
CA LYS A 28 3.86 13.25 -12.71
C LYS A 28 4.18 11.80 -12.40
N ALA A 29 3.99 11.39 -11.16
CA ALA A 29 4.21 10.01 -10.74
C ALA A 29 2.96 9.45 -10.04
N LEU A 30 2.74 8.16 -10.17
CA LEU A 30 1.67 7.43 -9.52
C LEU A 30 2.21 6.76 -8.26
N LEU A 31 1.56 6.95 -7.13
CA LEU A 31 1.80 6.19 -5.92
C LEU A 31 1.17 4.80 -6.08
N VAL A 32 2.02 3.79 -6.18
CA VAL A 32 1.58 2.40 -6.44
C VAL A 32 1.31 1.67 -5.14
N ASP A 33 2.17 1.87 -4.14
CA ASP A 33 2.08 1.21 -2.84
C ASP A 33 2.81 2.02 -1.77
N SER A 34 2.53 1.75 -0.50
CA SER A 34 3.25 2.34 0.62
C SER A 34 3.22 1.40 1.82
N TRP A 35 4.34 1.33 2.54
CA TRP A 35 4.45 0.53 3.76
C TRP A 35 5.35 1.21 4.78
N TYR A 36 5.27 0.75 6.00
CA TYR A 36 6.14 1.20 7.07
C TYR A 36 7.34 0.24 7.23
N ASP A 37 8.53 0.82 7.19
CA ASP A 37 9.78 0.13 7.47
C ASP A 37 10.37 0.69 8.77
N ALA A 38 10.85 -0.19 9.67
CA ALA A 38 11.35 0.20 10.98
C ALA A 38 12.60 1.10 10.94
N TYR A 39 13.36 1.04 9.84
CA TYR A 39 14.61 1.79 9.66
C TYR A 39 14.45 3.02 8.74
N LEU A 40 13.57 2.93 7.77
CA LEU A 40 13.39 3.95 6.72
C LEU A 40 12.17 4.83 6.95
N GLY A 41 11.29 4.44 7.89
CA GLY A 41 9.98 5.07 8.05
C GLY A 41 9.01 4.65 6.95
N VAL A 42 8.19 5.57 6.49
CA VAL A 42 7.25 5.29 5.40
C VAL A 42 8.00 5.26 4.06
N VAL A 43 7.97 4.10 3.42
CA VAL A 43 8.51 3.87 2.08
C VAL A 43 7.34 3.90 1.10
N VAL A 44 7.49 4.68 0.04
CA VAL A 44 6.46 4.86 -0.99
C VAL A 44 6.98 4.33 -2.31
N LEU A 45 6.28 3.36 -2.90
CA LEU A 45 6.56 2.84 -4.23
C LEU A 45 5.90 3.73 -5.27
N VAL A 46 6.66 4.22 -6.21
CA VAL A 46 6.19 5.17 -7.22
C VAL A 46 6.53 4.72 -8.62
N ARG A 47 5.62 4.97 -9.56
CA ARG A 47 5.86 4.86 -10.99
C ARG A 47 5.88 6.26 -11.60
N VAL A 48 7.00 6.66 -12.19
CA VAL A 48 7.10 7.93 -12.90
C VAL A 48 6.43 7.82 -14.26
N ILE A 49 5.43 8.65 -14.51
CA ILE A 49 4.69 8.70 -15.78
C ILE A 49 5.32 9.73 -16.69
N ASN A 50 5.57 10.96 -16.20
CA ASN A 50 6.23 12.02 -16.93
C ASN A 50 7.29 12.69 -16.05
N GLY A 51 8.29 13.28 -16.68
CA GLY A 51 9.36 14.00 -16.00
C GLY A 51 10.37 13.09 -15.32
N THR A 52 11.04 13.62 -14.33
CA THR A 52 12.07 12.90 -13.56
C THR A 52 11.92 13.23 -12.08
N LEU A 53 11.90 12.18 -11.27
CA LEU A 53 11.88 12.28 -9.82
C LEU A 53 13.31 12.23 -9.29
N LYS A 54 13.72 13.24 -8.50
CA LYS A 54 15.10 13.38 -7.98
C LYS A 54 15.11 13.48 -6.46
N LYS A 55 16.22 13.09 -5.87
CA LYS A 55 16.50 13.33 -4.46
C LYS A 55 16.58 14.83 -4.18
N GLY A 56 16.09 15.25 -3.02
CA GLY A 56 16.18 16.66 -2.57
C GLY A 56 15.12 17.59 -3.16
N ILE A 57 14.19 17.10 -3.99
CA ILE A 57 13.07 17.92 -4.47
C ILE A 57 11.88 17.84 -3.52
N GLU A 58 11.12 18.92 -3.42
CA GLU A 58 9.86 18.96 -2.71
C GLU A 58 8.73 18.53 -3.63
N VAL A 59 8.00 17.50 -3.25
CA VAL A 59 6.84 16.99 -3.96
C VAL A 59 5.56 17.21 -3.17
N ARG A 60 4.43 17.19 -3.86
CA ARG A 60 3.10 17.30 -3.28
C ARG A 60 2.28 16.09 -3.69
N PHE A 61 1.65 15.45 -2.72
CA PHE A 61 0.65 14.42 -2.93
C PHE A 61 -0.69 15.09 -3.21
N HIS A 62 -1.30 14.77 -4.34
CA HIS A 62 -2.45 15.52 -4.85
C HIS A 62 -3.70 15.36 -3.98
N GLN A 63 -4.04 14.12 -3.59
CA GLN A 63 -5.26 13.84 -2.82
C GLN A 63 -5.17 14.34 -1.37
N THR A 64 -4.02 14.10 -0.73
CA THR A 64 -3.81 14.52 0.66
C THR A 64 -3.36 15.97 0.78
N ASN A 65 -2.95 16.57 -0.33
CA ASN A 65 -2.39 17.94 -0.42
C ASN A 65 -1.20 18.17 0.53
N THR A 66 -0.49 17.11 0.90
CA THR A 66 0.68 17.16 1.77
C THR A 66 1.94 17.36 0.95
N LYS A 67 2.90 18.11 1.51
CA LYS A 67 4.19 18.37 0.89
C LYS A 67 5.29 17.63 1.61
N HIS A 68 6.17 17.00 0.86
CA HIS A 68 7.26 16.21 1.39
C HIS A 68 8.54 16.42 0.61
N LEU A 69 9.66 16.56 1.35
CA LEU A 69 11.00 16.59 0.77
C LEU A 69 11.49 15.16 0.57
N ILE A 70 11.92 14.81 -0.64
CA ILE A 70 12.45 13.48 -0.94
C ILE A 70 13.86 13.34 -0.36
N GLU A 71 14.01 12.42 0.60
CA GLU A 71 15.30 12.16 1.27
C GLU A 71 16.11 11.08 0.57
N ARG A 72 15.45 9.99 0.20
CA ARG A 72 16.07 8.86 -0.50
C ARG A 72 15.20 8.43 -1.66
N ILE A 73 15.87 7.92 -2.68
CA ILE A 73 15.25 7.41 -3.89
C ILE A 73 16.03 6.20 -4.37
N GLY A 74 15.36 5.23 -4.98
CA GLY A 74 16.02 4.05 -5.52
C GLY A 74 15.06 3.08 -6.16
N CYS A 75 15.56 1.88 -6.45
CA CYS A 75 14.78 0.79 -7.05
C CYS A 75 15.08 -0.55 -6.38
N PHE A 76 14.26 -1.56 -6.67
CA PHE A 76 14.43 -2.94 -6.20
C PHE A 76 14.91 -3.84 -7.35
N THR A 77 16.06 -4.56 -7.16
CA THR A 77 16.68 -5.44 -8.17
C THR A 77 17.29 -6.74 -7.63
N PRO A 78 16.68 -7.63 -6.91
CA PRO A 78 15.54 -7.57 -6.00
C PRO A 78 15.85 -6.82 -4.68
N LYS A 79 17.14 -6.59 -4.38
CA LYS A 79 17.55 -5.79 -3.23
C LYS A 79 17.34 -4.31 -3.52
N MET A 80 17.14 -3.55 -2.45
CA MET A 80 17.04 -2.10 -2.51
C MET A 80 18.37 -1.50 -2.97
N ILE A 81 18.33 -0.71 -4.04
CA ILE A 81 19.49 0.03 -4.57
C ILE A 81 19.13 1.51 -4.56
N ILE A 82 19.98 2.31 -3.92
CA ILE A 82 19.84 3.76 -3.90
C ILE A 82 20.23 4.33 -5.25
N SER A 83 19.45 5.29 -5.74
CA SER A 83 19.68 6.04 -6.98
C SER A 83 19.58 7.54 -6.70
N GLU A 84 20.02 8.37 -7.62
CA GLU A 84 19.86 9.83 -7.53
C GLU A 84 18.58 10.29 -8.24
N GLU A 85 18.06 9.50 -9.16
CA GLU A 85 16.85 9.83 -9.92
C GLU A 85 16.09 8.57 -10.36
N ILE A 86 14.78 8.74 -10.61
CA ILE A 86 13.90 7.79 -11.32
C ILE A 86 13.30 8.52 -12.51
N LYS A 87 13.44 7.94 -13.70
CA LYS A 87 13.01 8.55 -14.97
C LYS A 87 11.60 8.07 -15.36
N THR A 88 11.04 8.74 -16.33
CA THR A 88 9.79 8.37 -16.98
C THR A 88 9.75 6.90 -17.36
N GLY A 89 8.67 6.23 -16.99
CA GLY A 89 8.45 4.79 -17.23
C GLY A 89 9.05 3.86 -16.18
N GLU A 90 9.94 4.35 -15.32
CA GLU A 90 10.58 3.56 -14.27
C GLU A 90 9.71 3.45 -13.02
N LEU A 91 9.90 2.35 -12.31
CA LEU A 91 9.33 2.07 -10.99
C LEU A 91 10.45 2.14 -9.95
N GLY A 92 10.21 2.87 -8.87
CA GLY A 92 11.17 2.97 -7.78
C GLY A 92 10.50 3.30 -6.46
N PHE A 93 11.29 3.44 -5.41
CA PHE A 93 10.82 3.85 -4.10
C PHE A 93 11.37 5.22 -3.70
N ILE A 94 10.63 5.90 -2.86
CA ILE A 94 11.06 7.13 -2.20
C ILE A 94 10.83 7.03 -0.69
N THR A 95 11.66 7.75 0.07
CA THR A 95 11.40 8.08 1.47
C THR A 95 11.40 9.59 1.62
N ALA A 96 10.50 10.13 2.42
CA ALA A 96 10.26 11.56 2.46
C ALA A 96 9.82 12.06 3.85
N ALA A 97 10.42 11.55 4.93
CA ALA A 97 10.09 11.89 6.32
C ALA A 97 8.58 11.88 6.63
N ILE A 98 7.82 11.00 5.97
CA ILE A 98 6.38 10.85 6.17
C ILE A 98 6.18 10.13 7.50
N LYS A 99 5.45 10.76 8.41
CA LYS A 99 5.26 10.24 9.78
C LYS A 99 4.20 9.13 9.84
N GLU A 100 3.19 9.21 8.98
CA GLU A 100 2.04 8.31 8.99
C GLU A 100 1.73 7.80 7.58
N VAL A 101 1.54 6.50 7.43
CA VAL A 101 1.12 5.88 6.16
C VAL A 101 -0.24 6.42 5.70
N SER A 102 -1.09 6.85 6.63
CA SER A 102 -2.37 7.49 6.31
C SER A 102 -2.25 8.73 5.40
N GLN A 103 -1.07 9.36 5.37
CA GLN A 103 -0.77 10.49 4.48
C GLN A 103 -0.44 10.03 3.04
N THR A 104 -0.27 8.74 2.81
CA THR A 104 0.04 8.15 1.52
C THR A 104 -1.12 7.28 1.07
N LYS A 105 -1.93 7.79 0.14
CA LYS A 105 -3.03 7.00 -0.43
C LYS A 105 -2.56 6.31 -1.70
N VAL A 106 -2.72 4.99 -1.75
CA VAL A 106 -2.45 4.20 -2.96
C VAL A 106 -3.32 4.72 -4.11
N GLY A 107 -2.71 4.95 -5.26
CA GLY A 107 -3.35 5.59 -6.41
C GLY A 107 -3.29 7.11 -6.43
N ASP A 108 -2.65 7.75 -5.43
CA ASP A 108 -2.45 9.21 -5.45
C ASP A 108 -1.43 9.63 -6.52
N THR A 109 -1.52 10.88 -6.92
CA THR A 109 -0.60 11.49 -7.89
C THR A 109 0.41 12.35 -7.16
N ILE A 110 1.68 12.11 -7.45
CA ILE A 110 2.80 12.87 -6.93
C ILE A 110 3.26 13.85 -8.01
N ILE A 111 3.30 15.12 -7.67
CA ILE A 111 3.71 16.23 -8.54
C ILE A 111 4.73 17.12 -7.83
N LEU A 112 5.39 18.00 -8.57
CA LEU A 112 6.24 19.04 -7.95
C LEU A 112 5.39 19.93 -7.02
N SER A 113 5.96 20.32 -5.88
CA SER A 113 5.27 21.15 -4.89
C SER A 113 4.72 22.47 -5.45
N ASN A 114 5.43 23.06 -6.42
CA ASN A 114 5.08 24.33 -7.06
C ASN A 114 4.12 24.17 -8.24
N ASP A 115 3.86 22.94 -8.68
CA ASP A 115 3.00 22.70 -9.83
C ASP A 115 1.52 22.73 -9.41
N LYS A 116 0.77 23.66 -10.00
CA LYS A 116 -0.69 23.79 -9.81
C LYS A 116 -1.49 23.42 -11.05
N LYS A 117 -0.83 23.13 -12.17
CA LYS A 117 -1.47 22.92 -13.47
C LYS A 117 -1.61 21.44 -13.83
N THR A 118 -0.73 20.59 -13.32
CA THR A 118 -0.76 19.16 -13.64
C THR A 118 -2.02 18.50 -13.08
N GLN A 119 -2.81 17.92 -13.99
CA GLN A 119 -4.00 17.19 -13.60
C GLN A 119 -3.62 15.84 -12.99
N PRO A 120 -4.35 15.39 -11.93
CA PRO A 120 -4.09 14.10 -11.32
C PRO A 120 -4.35 12.95 -12.29
N LEU A 121 -3.68 11.84 -12.02
CA LEU A 121 -3.98 10.57 -12.66
C LEU A 121 -5.32 10.03 -12.14
N PRO A 122 -6.02 9.17 -12.90
CA PRO A 122 -7.29 8.58 -12.44
C PRO A 122 -7.15 7.75 -11.16
N GLY A 123 -5.92 7.37 -10.80
CA GLY A 123 -5.64 6.58 -9.60
C GLY A 123 -6.16 5.15 -9.69
N PHE A 124 -6.23 4.51 -8.53
CA PHE A 124 -6.85 3.19 -8.39
C PHE A 124 -8.24 3.33 -7.77
N LYS A 125 -9.16 2.46 -8.17
CA LYS A 125 -10.43 2.34 -7.48
C LYS A 125 -10.17 1.79 -6.08
N PRO A 126 -10.78 2.35 -5.02
CA PRO A 126 -10.69 1.76 -3.69
C PRO A 126 -11.13 0.29 -3.74
N SER A 127 -10.36 -0.58 -3.09
CA SER A 127 -10.77 -1.97 -2.92
C SER A 127 -11.99 -2.02 -2.00
N GLN A 128 -13.02 -2.75 -2.42
CA GLN A 128 -14.20 -2.96 -1.60
C GLN A 128 -14.13 -4.34 -0.95
N PRO A 129 -14.34 -4.44 0.36
CA PRO A 129 -14.40 -5.73 1.02
C PRO A 129 -15.64 -6.51 0.57
N VAL A 130 -15.47 -7.80 0.35
CA VAL A 130 -16.56 -8.73 -0.05
C VAL A 130 -16.87 -9.76 1.02
N VAL A 131 -15.94 -10.00 1.96
CA VAL A 131 -16.12 -10.92 3.08
C VAL A 131 -16.03 -10.15 4.38
N PHE A 132 -16.98 -10.37 5.27
CA PHE A 132 -17.02 -9.73 6.59
C PHE A 132 -16.96 -10.78 7.69
N CYS A 133 -16.19 -10.52 8.74
CA CYS A 133 -16.04 -11.39 9.89
C CYS A 133 -15.80 -10.55 11.14
N GLY A 134 -16.39 -10.95 12.25
CA GLY A 134 -16.08 -10.37 13.56
C GLY A 134 -14.83 -11.03 14.14
N LEU A 135 -13.90 -10.23 14.62
CA LEU A 135 -12.70 -10.65 15.33
C LEU A 135 -12.81 -10.21 16.79
N PHE A 136 -12.79 -11.17 17.69
CA PHE A 136 -12.92 -10.93 19.13
C PHE A 136 -11.73 -11.56 19.84
N PRO A 137 -11.10 -10.88 20.81
CA PRO A 137 -10.07 -11.50 21.62
C PRO A 137 -10.69 -12.54 22.56
N THR A 138 -10.03 -13.67 22.76
CA THR A 138 -10.45 -14.69 23.71
C THR A 138 -10.51 -14.15 25.14
N ASN A 139 -9.56 -13.28 25.49
CA ASN A 139 -9.54 -12.57 26.75
C ASN A 139 -9.92 -11.09 26.54
N ALA A 140 -10.94 -10.60 27.25
CA ALA A 140 -11.40 -9.20 27.15
C ALA A 140 -10.29 -8.16 27.46
N ALA A 141 -9.27 -8.51 28.25
CA ALA A 141 -8.13 -7.65 28.53
C ALA A 141 -7.30 -7.33 27.28
N ASP A 142 -7.31 -8.21 26.28
CA ASP A 142 -6.51 -8.09 25.07
C ASP A 142 -7.16 -7.21 23.97
N PHE A 143 -8.35 -6.67 24.24
CA PHE A 143 -9.04 -5.78 23.28
C PHE A 143 -8.16 -4.59 22.83
N LYS A 144 -7.42 -3.99 23.75
CA LYS A 144 -6.51 -2.88 23.42
C LYS A 144 -5.36 -3.35 22.53
N PHE A 145 -4.80 -4.53 22.83
CA PHE A 145 -3.74 -5.12 22.00
C PHE A 145 -4.25 -5.46 20.61
N LEU A 146 -5.45 -6.02 20.48
CA LEU A 146 -6.07 -6.29 19.18
C LEU A 146 -6.26 -5.01 18.37
N LYS A 147 -6.73 -3.92 19.00
CA LYS A 147 -6.87 -2.62 18.36
C LYS A 147 -5.54 -2.10 17.80
N ASP A 148 -4.49 -2.17 18.60
CA ASP A 148 -3.15 -1.69 18.22
C ASP A 148 -2.53 -2.58 17.12
N ALA A 149 -2.76 -3.90 17.18
CA ALA A 149 -2.33 -4.86 16.17
C ALA A 149 -3.03 -4.61 14.82
N LEU A 150 -4.35 -4.43 14.82
CA LEU A 150 -5.12 -4.10 13.61
C LEU A 150 -4.65 -2.77 12.99
N ALA A 151 -4.38 -1.77 13.81
CA ALA A 151 -3.85 -0.50 13.34
C ALA A 151 -2.48 -0.67 12.67
N LYS A 152 -1.57 -1.45 13.26
CA LYS A 152 -0.25 -1.76 12.68
C LYS A 152 -0.36 -2.56 11.39
N LEU A 153 -1.21 -3.59 11.34
CA LEU A 153 -1.44 -4.36 10.11
C LEU A 153 -1.99 -3.49 8.99
N LYS A 154 -2.93 -2.58 9.30
CA LYS A 154 -3.50 -1.67 8.31
C LYS A 154 -2.48 -0.71 7.71
N LEU A 155 -1.38 -0.41 8.39
CA LEU A 155 -0.28 0.38 7.83
C LEU A 155 0.40 -0.34 6.65
N ASN A 156 0.45 -1.67 6.70
CA ASN A 156 1.09 -2.50 5.67
C ASN A 156 0.10 -3.12 4.68
N ASP A 157 -1.18 -3.12 5.03
CA ASP A 157 -2.27 -3.61 4.18
C ASP A 157 -3.48 -2.68 4.29
N SER A 158 -3.57 -1.74 3.36
CA SER A 158 -4.68 -0.78 3.30
C SER A 158 -5.99 -1.38 2.79
N SER A 159 -5.98 -2.63 2.33
CA SER A 159 -7.11 -3.27 1.65
C SER A 159 -8.16 -3.81 2.60
N PHE A 160 -7.83 -4.08 3.88
CA PHE A 160 -8.84 -4.46 4.86
C PHE A 160 -9.37 -3.28 5.66
N HIS A 161 -10.63 -3.40 6.09
CA HIS A 161 -11.32 -2.39 6.89
C HIS A 161 -11.74 -3.02 8.21
N TYR A 162 -11.74 -2.23 9.28
CA TYR A 162 -12.23 -2.68 10.57
C TYR A 162 -12.98 -1.57 11.29
N GLU A 163 -14.03 -1.95 11.98
CA GLU A 163 -14.87 -1.08 12.82
C GLU A 163 -15.07 -1.75 14.16
N GLN A 164 -15.16 -0.96 15.22
CA GLN A 164 -15.42 -1.52 16.54
C GLN A 164 -16.83 -2.11 16.59
N GLU A 165 -16.94 -3.32 17.11
CA GLU A 165 -18.20 -4.04 17.28
C GLU A 165 -18.29 -4.57 18.71
N THR A 166 -19.51 -4.67 19.23
CA THR A 166 -19.78 -5.25 20.55
C THR A 166 -20.77 -6.38 20.40
N SER A 167 -20.40 -7.56 20.84
CA SER A 167 -21.26 -8.75 20.92
C SER A 167 -21.73 -8.98 22.33
N ALA A 168 -23.00 -9.30 22.52
CA ALA A 168 -23.54 -9.67 23.84
C ALA A 168 -22.87 -10.94 24.42
N ALA A 169 -22.43 -11.86 23.54
CA ALA A 169 -21.80 -13.12 23.94
C ALA A 169 -20.27 -13.04 24.05
N LEU A 170 -19.62 -12.27 23.16
CA LEU A 170 -18.16 -12.24 23.00
C LEU A 170 -17.52 -10.96 23.52
N GLY A 171 -18.32 -9.98 23.96
CA GLY A 171 -17.80 -8.70 24.43
C GLY A 171 -17.38 -7.75 23.31
N MET A 172 -16.30 -7.02 23.54
CA MET A 172 -15.80 -6.01 22.60
C MET A 172 -14.85 -6.65 21.57
N GLY A 173 -15.03 -6.31 20.31
CA GLY A 173 -14.22 -6.77 19.21
C GLY A 173 -14.28 -5.83 18.02
N PHE A 174 -13.97 -6.35 16.84
CA PHE A 174 -13.98 -5.58 15.60
C PHE A 174 -14.69 -6.37 14.51
N ARG A 175 -15.56 -5.69 13.77
CA ARG A 175 -16.07 -6.17 12.50
C ARG A 175 -15.07 -5.78 11.42
N CYS A 176 -14.53 -6.79 10.74
CA CYS A 176 -13.51 -6.62 9.73
C CYS A 176 -14.04 -7.00 8.35
N GLY A 177 -13.64 -6.23 7.34
CA GLY A 177 -13.97 -6.48 5.94
C GLY A 177 -12.71 -6.81 5.15
N PHE A 178 -12.76 -7.89 4.36
CA PHE A 178 -11.65 -8.50 3.63
C PHE A 178 -11.96 -8.65 2.13
N LEU A 179 -10.93 -8.76 1.30
CA LEU A 179 -11.07 -8.99 -0.15
C LEU A 179 -11.55 -10.40 -0.51
N GLY A 180 -11.47 -11.34 0.42
CA GLY A 180 -11.87 -12.73 0.26
C GLY A 180 -11.48 -13.58 1.45
N LEU A 181 -11.83 -14.88 1.43
CA LEU A 181 -11.55 -15.82 2.53
C LEU A 181 -10.05 -16.00 2.76
N LEU A 182 -9.25 -16.11 1.70
CA LEU A 182 -7.79 -16.23 1.84
C LEU A 182 -7.18 -14.99 2.51
N HIS A 183 -7.67 -13.81 2.18
CA HIS A 183 -7.24 -12.57 2.83
C HIS A 183 -7.58 -12.56 4.32
N LEU A 184 -8.78 -12.99 4.69
CA LEU A 184 -9.19 -13.19 6.09
C LEU A 184 -8.22 -14.13 6.83
N GLU A 185 -7.94 -15.31 6.26
CA GLU A 185 -7.05 -16.31 6.84
C GLU A 185 -5.64 -15.75 7.07
N ILE A 186 -5.09 -15.04 6.08
CA ILE A 186 -3.78 -14.41 6.19
C ILE A 186 -3.74 -13.36 7.32
N ILE A 187 -4.75 -12.50 7.42
CA ILE A 187 -4.79 -11.46 8.45
C ILE A 187 -4.94 -12.09 9.85
N VAL A 188 -5.79 -13.10 10.01
CA VAL A 188 -5.96 -13.81 11.28
C VAL A 188 -4.65 -14.48 11.68
N GLU A 189 -4.03 -15.25 10.77
CA GLU A 189 -2.75 -15.93 11.03
C GLU A 189 -1.64 -14.94 11.41
N ARG A 190 -1.61 -13.75 10.80
CA ARG A 190 -0.65 -12.70 11.16
C ARG A 190 -0.93 -12.12 12.54
N LEU A 191 -2.20 -11.90 12.91
CA LEU A 191 -2.56 -11.41 14.25
C LEU A 191 -2.14 -12.42 15.33
N GLU A 192 -2.33 -13.71 15.09
CA GLU A 192 -1.93 -14.77 16.00
C GLU A 192 -0.41 -14.91 16.10
N ARG A 193 0.32 -14.92 14.96
CA ARG A 193 1.76 -15.18 14.94
C ARG A 193 2.63 -13.97 15.26
N GLU A 194 2.27 -12.79 14.74
CA GLU A 194 3.11 -11.59 14.88
C GLU A 194 2.82 -10.84 16.18
N PHE A 195 1.57 -10.97 16.71
CA PHE A 195 1.12 -10.20 17.87
C PHE A 195 0.74 -11.08 19.07
N ASP A 196 0.86 -12.42 18.93
CA ASP A 196 0.56 -13.39 20.00
C ASP A 196 -0.87 -13.20 20.58
N LEU A 197 -1.83 -13.06 19.69
CA LEU A 197 -3.25 -12.85 20.03
C LEU A 197 -4.06 -14.12 19.81
N ASP A 198 -4.79 -14.56 20.83
CA ASP A 198 -5.81 -15.60 20.68
C ASP A 198 -7.14 -14.98 20.28
N LEU A 199 -7.65 -15.37 19.11
CA LEU A 199 -8.82 -14.76 18.51
C LEU A 199 -9.98 -15.74 18.32
N ILE A 200 -11.19 -15.23 18.54
CA ILE A 200 -12.45 -15.86 18.14
C ILE A 200 -12.91 -15.17 16.86
N THR A 201 -13.07 -15.94 15.79
CA THR A 201 -13.62 -15.45 14.53
C THR A 201 -15.08 -15.85 14.39
N THR A 202 -15.94 -14.94 14.01
CA THR A 202 -17.33 -15.29 13.67
C THR A 202 -17.40 -15.93 12.29
N ALA A 203 -18.50 -16.61 11.97
CA ALA A 203 -18.70 -17.15 10.64
C ALA A 203 -18.61 -16.00 9.59
N PRO A 204 -17.82 -16.19 8.50
CA PRO A 204 -17.72 -15.18 7.45
C PRO A 204 -19.07 -14.94 6.78
N SER A 205 -19.40 -13.68 6.57
CA SER A 205 -20.59 -13.28 5.81
C SER A 205 -20.15 -12.59 4.51
N VAL A 206 -20.89 -12.83 3.43
CA VAL A 206 -20.66 -12.23 2.12
C VAL A 206 -21.84 -11.34 1.79
N ILE A 207 -21.58 -10.18 1.19
CA ILE A 207 -22.64 -9.35 0.64
C ILE A 207 -23.04 -9.94 -0.71
N TYR A 208 -24.33 -10.23 -0.87
CA TYR A 208 -24.93 -10.60 -2.14
C TYR A 208 -25.63 -9.35 -2.70
N ASP A 209 -25.28 -8.97 -3.91
CA ASP A 209 -25.99 -7.96 -4.70
C ASP A 209 -27.22 -8.57 -5.36
#